data_97802ec0f45bda9eec24b518556ba497
#
_entry.id   97802ec0f45bda9eec24b518556ba497
#
_cell.length_a   1.000
_cell.length_b   1.000
_cell.length_c   1.000
_cell.angle_alpha   90.00
_cell.angle_beta   90.00
_cell.angle_gamma   90.00
#
_symmetry.space_group_name_H-M   'P 1'
#
loop_
_entity.id
_entity.type
_entity.pdbx_description
1 polymer ?
#
loop_
_entity_poly.entity_id
_entity_poly.type
_entity_poly.pdbx_seq_one_letter_code
_entity_poly.pdbx_strand_id
1 'polypeptide(L)'
;MGGSYALSVDGYERLFATNHLGHFALTAQLFELLKQSRAGRVVNVSSGLHKRGEASFNEDEIMVTSESKFGQVQTYGETKLCNILFTVELDRRIKAAGIETVTAVSCHPGYVATNLGANMAAANNNWLYWLLIKFMTLLPGGKSPEMGAMPTLYAATGNEVVGGDYIGPKDRTTGSPARHEPAKLCKSEPAGKKLWAFSEKLASLTFVVEK
;
A
#
# COMPACT_ATOMS: atom_id res chain seq x y z
N MET A 1 10.40 -1.60 -2.18
CA MET A 1 10.50 -1.46 -3.65
C MET A 1 11.94 -1.74 -4.05
N GLY A 2 12.18 -2.59 -5.02
CA GLY A 2 13.52 -2.92 -5.51
C GLY A 2 13.89 -4.40 -5.38
N GLY A 3 14.86 -4.82 -6.20
CA GLY A 3 15.37 -6.18 -6.27
C GLY A 3 14.74 -7.02 -7.39
N SER A 4 15.35 -8.17 -7.64
CA SER A 4 14.86 -9.22 -8.51
C SER A 4 13.73 -10.00 -7.86
N TYR A 5 13.08 -10.85 -8.64
CA TYR A 5 12.16 -11.86 -8.13
C TYR A 5 12.83 -12.67 -7.01
N ALA A 6 12.15 -12.82 -5.92
CA ALA A 6 12.57 -13.65 -4.80
C ALA A 6 11.35 -14.08 -3.99
N LEU A 7 11.48 -15.19 -3.29
CA LEU A 7 10.45 -15.69 -2.39
C LEU A 7 10.75 -15.28 -0.94
N SER A 8 9.70 -15.14 -0.14
CA SER A 8 9.79 -15.09 1.33
C SER A 8 10.12 -16.46 1.89
N VAL A 9 10.35 -16.53 3.19
CA VAL A 9 10.55 -17.81 3.90
C VAL A 9 9.34 -18.74 3.79
N ASP A 10 8.15 -18.18 3.59
CA ASP A 10 6.90 -18.90 3.41
C ASP A 10 6.63 -19.32 1.97
N GLY A 11 7.55 -19.03 1.03
CA GLY A 11 7.44 -19.38 -0.38
C GLY A 11 6.57 -18.43 -1.22
N TYR A 12 6.22 -17.23 -0.72
CA TYR A 12 5.46 -16.22 -1.44
C TYR A 12 6.35 -15.18 -2.12
N GLU A 13 5.88 -14.57 -3.22
CA GLU A 13 6.61 -13.46 -3.84
C GLU A 13 6.88 -12.36 -2.81
N ARG A 14 8.15 -11.96 -2.72
CA ARG A 14 8.65 -11.13 -1.60
C ARG A 14 7.99 -9.77 -1.48
N LEU A 15 7.71 -9.08 -2.60
CA LEU A 15 7.05 -7.77 -2.55
C LEU A 15 5.60 -7.91 -2.08
N PHE A 16 4.88 -8.92 -2.57
CA PHE A 16 3.52 -9.20 -2.12
C PHE A 16 3.49 -9.57 -0.63
N ALA A 17 4.35 -10.49 -0.22
CA ALA A 17 4.44 -10.93 1.18
C ALA A 17 4.74 -9.75 2.12
N THR A 18 5.72 -8.90 1.77
CA THR A 18 6.14 -7.78 2.62
C THR A 18 5.16 -6.62 2.57
N ASN A 19 4.69 -6.21 1.37
CA ASN A 19 3.94 -4.98 1.22
C ASN A 19 2.45 -5.12 1.52
N HIS A 20 1.89 -6.33 1.33
CA HIS A 20 0.46 -6.56 1.50
C HIS A 20 0.16 -7.64 2.55
N LEU A 21 0.61 -8.88 2.34
CA LEU A 21 0.19 -10.01 3.17
C LEU A 21 0.57 -9.84 4.65
N GLY A 22 1.79 -9.34 4.92
CA GLY A 22 2.24 -9.03 6.28
C GLY A 22 1.40 -7.95 6.95
N HIS A 23 0.98 -6.91 6.21
CA HIS A 23 0.10 -5.88 6.74
C HIS A 23 -1.32 -6.39 6.98
N PHE A 24 -1.84 -7.24 6.09
CA PHE A 24 -3.12 -7.91 6.27
C PHE A 24 -3.12 -8.76 7.54
N ALA A 25 -2.13 -9.64 7.70
CA ALA A 25 -2.01 -10.52 8.85
C ALA A 25 -1.81 -9.75 10.16
N LEU A 26 -0.96 -8.72 10.16
CA LEU A 26 -0.76 -7.85 11.33
C LEU A 26 -2.06 -7.14 11.73
N THR A 27 -2.78 -6.59 10.75
CA THR A 27 -4.06 -5.91 11.01
C THR A 27 -5.08 -6.88 11.59
N ALA A 28 -5.19 -8.08 11.02
CA ALA A 28 -6.10 -9.11 11.52
C ALA A 28 -5.83 -9.46 12.99
N GLN A 29 -4.56 -9.65 13.36
CA GLN A 29 -4.18 -10.00 14.73
C GLN A 29 -4.38 -8.86 15.73
N LEU A 30 -4.28 -7.61 15.30
CA LEU A 30 -4.44 -6.44 16.16
C LEU A 30 -5.86 -5.88 16.16
N PHE A 31 -6.77 -6.40 15.34
CA PHE A 31 -8.06 -5.77 15.09
C PHE A 31 -8.93 -5.69 16.36
N GLU A 32 -8.95 -6.73 17.18
CA GLU A 32 -9.68 -6.74 18.45
C GLU A 32 -9.16 -5.68 19.44
N LEU A 33 -7.85 -5.44 19.46
CA LEU A 33 -7.27 -4.37 20.28
C LEU A 33 -7.62 -2.98 19.72
N LEU A 34 -7.66 -2.85 18.39
CA LEU A 34 -8.08 -1.61 17.75
C LEU A 34 -9.53 -1.26 18.07
N LYS A 35 -10.43 -2.24 18.12
CA LYS A 35 -11.84 -2.04 18.51
C LYS A 35 -11.98 -1.51 19.94
N GLN A 36 -11.08 -1.88 20.85
CA GLN A 36 -11.09 -1.42 22.25
C GLN A 36 -10.59 0.02 22.42
N SER A 37 -9.96 0.60 21.39
CA SER A 37 -9.50 1.99 21.45
C SER A 37 -10.67 2.96 21.23
N ARG A 38 -10.51 4.21 21.69
CA ARG A 38 -11.53 5.27 21.47
C ARG A 38 -11.61 5.70 20.01
N ALA A 39 -10.51 5.60 19.27
CA ALA A 39 -10.39 6.02 17.88
C ALA A 39 -9.27 5.22 17.21
N GLY A 40 -9.49 3.91 17.02
CA GLY A 40 -8.56 3.02 16.32
C GLY A 40 -8.44 3.40 14.85
N ARG A 41 -7.21 3.39 14.33
CA ARG A 41 -7.00 3.74 12.93
C ARG A 41 -5.98 2.82 12.28
N VAL A 42 -6.39 2.21 11.17
CA VAL A 42 -5.52 1.45 10.29
C VAL A 42 -5.12 2.35 9.13
N VAL A 43 -3.82 2.62 8.97
CA VAL A 43 -3.29 3.46 7.89
C VAL A 43 -2.39 2.65 6.99
N ASN A 44 -2.86 2.30 5.80
CA ASN A 44 -2.09 1.53 4.83
C ASN A 44 -1.32 2.43 3.88
N VAL A 45 0.00 2.30 3.88
CA VAL A 45 0.86 3.08 2.99
C VAL A 45 0.90 2.45 1.60
N SER A 46 0.33 3.15 0.63
CA SER A 46 0.35 2.84 -0.79
C SER A 46 1.40 3.68 -1.55
N SER A 47 1.22 3.86 -2.83
CA SER A 47 2.08 4.64 -3.74
C SER A 47 1.27 5.16 -4.92
N GLY A 48 1.70 6.28 -5.52
CA GLY A 48 1.16 6.72 -6.82
C GLY A 48 1.29 5.67 -7.93
N LEU A 49 2.22 4.71 -7.78
CA LEU A 49 2.40 3.59 -8.72
C LEU A 49 1.27 2.56 -8.69
N HIS A 50 0.33 2.60 -7.75
CA HIS A 50 -0.86 1.73 -7.76
C HIS A 50 -1.65 1.83 -9.06
N LYS A 51 -1.63 2.99 -9.74
CA LYS A 51 -2.27 3.17 -11.06
C LYS A 51 -1.62 2.36 -12.17
N ARG A 52 -0.30 2.10 -12.08
CA ARG A 52 0.38 1.16 -12.98
C ARG A 52 0.03 -0.28 -12.64
N GLY A 53 -0.11 -0.58 -11.36
CA GLY A 53 -0.60 -1.87 -10.89
C GLY A 53 -2.00 -2.19 -11.40
N GLU A 54 -2.91 -1.19 -11.48
CA GLU A 54 -4.26 -1.41 -12.03
C GLU A 54 -4.25 -1.93 -13.48
N ALA A 55 -3.34 -1.42 -14.30
CA ALA A 55 -3.27 -1.78 -15.71
C ALA A 55 -2.82 -3.24 -15.94
N SER A 56 -2.15 -3.84 -14.98
CA SER A 56 -1.60 -5.20 -15.06
C SER A 56 -2.23 -6.18 -14.07
N PHE A 57 -3.02 -5.69 -13.14
CA PHE A 57 -3.60 -6.51 -12.09
C PHE A 57 -4.54 -7.56 -12.66
N ASN A 58 -4.24 -8.82 -12.37
CA ASN A 58 -5.08 -9.95 -12.73
C ASN A 58 -5.74 -10.51 -11.46
N GLU A 59 -7.05 -10.41 -11.39
CA GLU A 59 -7.82 -10.92 -10.26
C GLU A 59 -7.75 -12.47 -10.11
N ASP A 60 -7.39 -13.18 -11.16
CA ASP A 60 -7.21 -14.64 -11.14
C ASP A 60 -5.77 -15.04 -10.78
N GLU A 61 -4.83 -14.10 -10.83
CA GLU A 61 -3.43 -14.28 -10.45
C GLU A 61 -2.94 -13.08 -9.62
N ILE A 62 -3.49 -12.93 -8.42
CA ILE A 62 -3.27 -11.77 -7.55
C ILE A 62 -1.79 -11.60 -7.13
N MET A 63 -1.04 -12.69 -7.05
CA MET A 63 0.38 -12.69 -6.70
C MET A 63 1.19 -13.29 -7.84
N VAL A 64 2.27 -12.62 -8.21
CA VAL A 64 3.23 -13.16 -9.19
C VAL A 64 3.88 -14.43 -8.67
N THR A 65 3.83 -15.50 -9.46
CA THR A 65 4.27 -16.86 -9.07
C THR A 65 5.57 -17.31 -9.73
N SER A 66 6.12 -16.53 -10.67
CA SER A 66 7.35 -16.88 -11.39
C SER A 66 8.16 -15.65 -11.77
N GLU A 67 9.48 -15.85 -11.94
CA GLU A 67 10.40 -14.79 -12.36
C GLU A 67 10.05 -14.24 -13.75
N SER A 68 9.57 -15.09 -14.66
CA SER A 68 9.18 -14.67 -16.02
C SER A 68 8.00 -13.70 -16.07
N LYS A 69 7.18 -13.67 -15.02
CA LYS A 69 6.05 -12.74 -14.86
C LYS A 69 6.40 -11.53 -14.01
N PHE A 70 7.58 -11.53 -13.41
CA PHE A 70 7.98 -10.46 -12.49
C PHE A 70 8.44 -9.23 -13.23
N GLY A 71 7.74 -8.12 -13.02
CA GLY A 71 8.17 -6.79 -13.44
C GLY A 71 8.31 -5.88 -12.23
N GLN A 72 9.53 -5.51 -11.86
CA GLN A 72 9.84 -4.80 -10.61
C GLN A 72 8.88 -3.64 -10.29
N VAL A 73 8.68 -2.72 -11.23
CA VAL A 73 7.81 -1.54 -11.03
C VAL A 73 6.34 -1.93 -11.09
N GLN A 74 6.00 -2.86 -11.97
CA GLN A 74 4.65 -3.36 -12.17
C GLN A 74 4.18 -4.14 -10.94
N THR A 75 4.92 -5.19 -10.54
CA THR A 75 4.61 -6.00 -9.37
C THR A 75 4.55 -5.14 -8.10
N TYR A 76 5.48 -4.18 -7.93
CA TYR A 76 5.38 -3.22 -6.85
C TYR A 76 4.08 -2.40 -6.92
N GLY A 77 3.70 -1.90 -8.08
CA GLY A 77 2.45 -1.18 -8.29
C GLY A 77 1.23 -2.02 -7.91
N GLU A 78 1.21 -3.30 -8.28
CA GLU A 78 0.17 -4.27 -7.92
C GLU A 78 0.07 -4.46 -6.40
N THR A 79 1.20 -4.60 -5.69
CA THR A 79 1.16 -4.69 -4.23
C THR A 79 0.62 -3.42 -3.57
N LYS A 80 0.87 -2.25 -4.17
CA LYS A 80 0.36 -0.97 -3.66
C LYS A 80 -1.11 -0.73 -4.02
N LEU A 81 -1.60 -1.31 -5.12
CA LEU A 81 -3.01 -1.45 -5.42
C LEU A 81 -3.72 -2.32 -4.38
N CYS A 82 -3.14 -3.49 -4.06
CA CYS A 82 -3.67 -4.39 -3.03
C CYS A 82 -3.83 -3.70 -1.67
N ASN A 83 -2.92 -2.80 -1.29
CA ASN A 83 -3.05 -2.05 -0.04
C ASN A 83 -4.27 -1.12 -0.02
N ILE A 84 -4.63 -0.50 -1.15
CA ILE A 84 -5.84 0.32 -1.22
C ILE A 84 -7.09 -0.56 -1.27
N LEU A 85 -7.10 -1.63 -2.09
CA LEU A 85 -8.19 -2.61 -2.13
C LEU A 85 -8.49 -3.17 -0.74
N PHE A 86 -7.46 -3.58 -0.01
CA PHE A 86 -7.57 -4.05 1.37
C PHE A 86 -8.18 -2.99 2.29
N THR A 87 -7.72 -1.74 2.19
CA THR A 87 -8.24 -0.63 3.00
C THR A 87 -9.73 -0.40 2.75
N VAL A 88 -10.14 -0.35 1.48
CA VAL A 88 -11.54 -0.11 1.09
C VAL A 88 -12.43 -1.28 1.51
N GLU A 89 -11.98 -2.51 1.33
CA GLU A 89 -12.73 -3.69 1.77
C GLU A 89 -12.82 -3.79 3.29
N LEU A 90 -11.74 -3.46 4.03
CA LEU A 90 -11.76 -3.41 5.48
C LEU A 90 -12.75 -2.36 5.99
N ASP A 91 -12.74 -1.16 5.42
CA ASP A 91 -13.68 -0.10 5.76
C ASP A 91 -15.14 -0.51 5.48
N ARG A 92 -15.38 -1.18 4.35
CA ARG A 92 -16.71 -1.72 4.03
C ARG A 92 -17.19 -2.73 5.07
N ARG A 93 -16.31 -3.63 5.52
CA ARG A 93 -16.62 -4.62 6.56
C ARG A 93 -16.84 -3.99 7.92
N ILE A 94 -16.02 -3.01 8.30
CA ILE A 94 -16.16 -2.22 9.54
C ILE A 94 -17.55 -1.55 9.58
N LYS A 95 -17.96 -0.89 8.49
CA LYS A 95 -19.26 -0.25 8.37
C LYS A 95 -20.42 -1.26 8.40
N ALA A 96 -20.27 -2.37 7.70
CA ALA A 96 -21.28 -3.42 7.69
C ALA A 96 -21.48 -4.08 9.06
N ALA A 97 -20.41 -4.17 9.86
CA ALA A 97 -20.47 -4.67 11.23
C ALA A 97 -20.94 -3.63 12.26
N GLY A 98 -21.17 -2.37 11.87
CA GLY A 98 -21.55 -1.28 12.79
C GLY A 98 -20.46 -0.92 13.79
N ILE A 99 -19.20 -1.10 13.44
CA ILE A 99 -18.04 -0.73 14.29
C ILE A 99 -17.76 0.75 14.07
N GLU A 100 -17.87 1.56 15.13
CA GLU A 100 -17.67 3.01 15.09
C GLU A 100 -16.27 3.43 15.61
N THR A 101 -15.60 2.54 16.31
CA THR A 101 -14.32 2.82 16.99
C THR A 101 -13.10 2.65 16.09
N VAL A 102 -13.22 2.04 14.92
CA VAL A 102 -12.11 1.79 13.99
C VAL A 102 -12.35 2.42 12.63
N THR A 103 -11.32 3.04 12.09
CA THR A 103 -11.33 3.63 10.74
C THR A 103 -10.17 3.06 9.93
N ALA A 104 -10.42 2.62 8.71
CA ALA A 104 -9.38 2.16 7.78
C ALA A 104 -9.18 3.19 6.66
N VAL A 105 -7.95 3.65 6.47
CA VAL A 105 -7.58 4.64 5.45
C VAL A 105 -6.29 4.24 4.75
N SER A 106 -6.08 4.75 3.55
CA SER A 106 -4.85 4.57 2.79
C SER A 106 -4.19 5.90 2.48
N CYS A 107 -2.87 5.89 2.31
CA CYS A 107 -2.13 7.10 1.96
C CYS A 107 -0.93 6.80 1.04
N HIS A 108 -0.34 7.85 0.47
CA HIS A 108 0.96 7.78 -0.20
C HIS A 108 1.79 9.02 0.09
N PRO A 109 3.13 8.88 0.20
CA PRO A 109 4.01 9.98 0.58
C PRO A 109 4.26 11.02 -0.54
N GLY A 110 3.80 10.75 -1.76
CA GLY A 110 4.23 11.48 -2.95
C GLY A 110 5.62 11.08 -3.40
N TYR A 111 6.35 12.00 -4.02
CA TYR A 111 7.75 11.79 -4.39
C TYR A 111 8.66 12.34 -3.30
N VAL A 112 9.40 11.45 -2.66
CA VAL A 112 10.32 11.79 -1.56
C VAL A 112 11.73 11.43 -1.96
N ALA A 113 12.68 12.34 -1.79
CA ALA A 113 14.11 12.08 -1.97
C ALA A 113 14.60 11.21 -0.80
N THR A 114 14.46 9.90 -0.95
CA THR A 114 14.95 8.90 0.00
C THR A 114 16.00 8.02 -0.67
N ASN A 115 16.70 7.24 0.13
CA ASN A 115 17.63 6.21 -0.37
C ASN A 115 16.97 5.11 -1.23
N LEU A 116 15.64 5.19 -1.43
CA LEU A 116 14.88 4.21 -2.19
C LEU A 116 15.40 4.04 -3.63
N GLY A 117 15.64 5.16 -4.32
CA GLY A 117 16.21 5.14 -5.68
C GLY A 117 17.62 4.57 -5.72
N ALA A 118 18.46 4.96 -4.76
CA ALA A 118 19.81 4.43 -4.63
C ALA A 118 19.82 2.92 -4.32
N ASN A 119 18.92 2.46 -3.45
CA ASN A 119 18.76 1.05 -3.12
C ASN A 119 18.25 0.24 -4.32
N MET A 120 17.34 0.81 -5.13
CA MET A 120 16.89 0.17 -6.38
C MET A 120 18.02 0.06 -7.41
N ALA A 121 18.83 1.10 -7.56
CA ALA A 121 19.97 1.10 -8.47
C ALA A 121 21.02 0.06 -8.04
N ALA A 122 21.31 -0.01 -6.75
CA ALA A 122 22.23 -1.00 -6.18
C ALA A 122 21.72 -2.44 -6.37
N ALA A 123 20.42 -2.67 -6.18
CA ALA A 123 19.79 -3.98 -6.35
C ALA A 123 19.80 -4.48 -7.80
N ASN A 124 19.84 -3.57 -8.78
CA ASN A 124 19.87 -3.91 -10.20
C ASN A 124 21.28 -3.92 -10.81
N ASN A 125 22.31 -3.67 -10.02
CA ASN A 125 23.70 -3.55 -10.46
C ASN A 125 23.88 -2.64 -11.71
N ASN A 126 23.07 -1.60 -11.81
CA ASN A 126 23.04 -0.67 -12.96
C ASN A 126 23.59 0.70 -12.54
N TRP A 127 24.88 0.91 -12.80
CA TRP A 127 25.59 2.14 -12.46
C TRP A 127 25.02 3.38 -13.17
N LEU A 128 24.50 3.21 -14.38
CA LEU A 128 23.88 4.29 -15.17
C LEU A 128 22.55 4.74 -14.53
N TYR A 129 21.76 3.78 -14.08
CA TYR A 129 20.55 4.03 -13.31
C TYR A 129 20.85 4.69 -11.96
N TRP A 130 21.92 4.27 -11.29
CA TRP A 130 22.40 4.90 -10.05
C TRP A 130 22.80 6.37 -10.29
N LEU A 131 23.52 6.66 -11.39
CA LEU A 131 23.91 8.02 -11.78
C LEU A 131 22.69 8.89 -12.10
N LEU A 132 21.70 8.35 -12.81
CA LEU A 132 20.43 9.03 -13.11
C LEU A 132 19.66 9.38 -11.82
N ILE A 133 19.54 8.43 -10.89
CA ILE A 133 18.89 8.66 -9.60
C ILE A 133 19.63 9.70 -8.79
N LYS A 134 20.97 9.63 -8.74
CA LYS A 134 21.80 10.63 -8.04
C LYS A 134 21.64 12.02 -8.66
N PHE A 135 21.59 12.11 -9.98
CA PHE A 135 21.33 13.37 -10.68
C PHE A 135 19.92 13.90 -10.37
N MET A 136 18.91 13.05 -10.38
CA MET A 136 17.53 13.43 -10.02
C MET A 136 17.40 13.88 -8.55
N THR A 137 18.19 13.33 -7.63
CA THR A 137 18.19 13.76 -6.22
C THR A 137 18.91 15.10 -6.00
N LEU A 138 19.76 15.53 -6.94
CA LEU A 138 20.42 16.83 -6.93
C LEU A 138 19.53 17.96 -7.51
N LEU A 139 18.47 17.59 -8.26
CA LEU A 139 17.53 18.59 -8.78
C LEU A 139 16.63 19.10 -7.65
N PRO A 140 16.40 20.42 -7.56
CA PRO A 140 15.47 20.99 -6.60
C PRO A 140 14.05 20.45 -6.89
N GLY A 141 13.45 19.72 -5.97
CA GLY A 141 12.09 19.15 -6.12
C GLY A 141 11.83 17.85 -5.36
N GLY A 142 12.85 17.16 -4.90
CA GLY A 142 12.69 16.03 -3.99
C GLY A 142 12.36 16.55 -2.57
N LYS A 143 11.27 16.02 -1.99
CA LYS A 143 10.88 16.40 -0.63
C LYS A 143 11.76 15.74 0.40
N SER A 144 11.92 16.43 1.53
CA SER A 144 12.54 15.82 2.71
C SER A 144 11.66 14.65 3.24
N PRO A 145 12.25 13.69 3.96
CA PRO A 145 11.50 12.60 4.60
C PRO A 145 10.34 13.09 5.48
N GLU A 146 10.52 14.21 6.19
CA GLU A 146 9.51 14.81 7.04
C GLU A 146 8.26 15.24 6.23
N MET A 147 8.49 15.89 5.08
CA MET A 147 7.40 16.26 4.18
C MET A 147 6.71 15.03 3.58
N GLY A 148 7.46 13.94 3.35
CA GLY A 148 6.90 12.67 2.90
C GLY A 148 6.04 11.96 3.95
N ALA A 149 6.32 12.20 5.23
CA ALA A 149 5.53 11.66 6.34
C ALA A 149 4.18 12.38 6.53
N MET A 150 4.03 13.62 6.06
CA MET A 150 2.83 14.44 6.29
C MET A 150 1.51 13.78 5.87
N PRO A 151 1.38 13.15 4.69
CA PRO A 151 0.14 12.44 4.34
C PRO A 151 -0.18 11.29 5.28
N THR A 152 0.82 10.56 5.75
CA THR A 152 0.63 9.46 6.71
C THR A 152 0.20 10.00 8.07
N LEU A 153 0.83 11.06 8.56
CA LEU A 153 0.44 11.72 9.81
C LEU A 153 -0.99 12.26 9.74
N TYR A 154 -1.33 12.95 8.64
CA TYR A 154 -2.69 13.44 8.43
C TYR A 154 -3.71 12.30 8.33
N ALA A 155 -3.40 11.22 7.61
CA ALA A 155 -4.24 10.03 7.56
C ALA A 155 -4.45 9.42 8.94
N ALA A 156 -3.42 9.45 9.81
CA ALA A 156 -3.47 8.89 11.15
C ALA A 156 -4.20 9.78 12.17
N THR A 157 -4.14 11.10 12.05
CA THR A 157 -4.55 12.04 13.10
C THR A 157 -5.59 13.08 12.67
N GLY A 158 -5.84 13.22 11.37
CA GLY A 158 -6.77 14.24 10.84
C GLY A 158 -8.22 13.95 11.25
N ASN A 159 -8.90 14.97 11.80
CA ASN A 159 -10.30 14.85 12.25
C ASN A 159 -11.29 14.71 11.08
N GLU A 160 -10.92 15.21 9.89
CA GLU A 160 -11.77 15.16 8.68
C GLU A 160 -11.59 13.90 7.87
N VAL A 161 -10.64 13.03 8.26
CA VAL A 161 -10.33 11.78 7.55
C VAL A 161 -11.37 10.74 7.90
N VAL A 162 -12.00 10.18 6.88
CA VAL A 162 -13.04 9.15 7.02
C VAL A 162 -12.60 7.83 6.41
N GLY A 163 -13.27 6.76 6.81
CA GLY A 163 -12.97 5.42 6.32
C GLY A 163 -13.12 5.29 4.81
N GLY A 164 -12.14 4.63 4.19
CA GLY A 164 -12.01 4.48 2.75
C GLY A 164 -11.23 5.59 2.06
N ASP A 165 -10.85 6.67 2.76
CA ASP A 165 -10.06 7.76 2.18
C ASP A 165 -8.71 7.29 1.64
N TYR A 166 -8.28 7.93 0.54
CA TYR A 166 -6.93 7.83 0.00
C TYR A 166 -6.26 9.20 0.06
N ILE A 167 -5.27 9.34 0.94
CA ILE A 167 -4.61 10.61 1.26
C ILE A 167 -3.25 10.68 0.57
N GLY A 168 -2.95 11.82 -0.02
CA GLY A 168 -1.64 12.09 -0.63
C GLY A 168 -1.33 13.58 -0.63
N PRO A 169 -0.17 13.99 -1.15
CA PRO A 169 0.12 15.41 -1.36
C PRO A 169 -0.84 16.01 -2.39
N LYS A 170 -1.32 17.24 -2.17
CA LYS A 170 -2.32 17.93 -3.00
C LYS A 170 -2.03 17.83 -4.50
N ASP A 171 -0.79 18.03 -4.91
CA ASP A 171 -0.36 17.97 -6.31
C ASP A 171 0.12 16.55 -6.70
N ARG A 172 -0.28 15.52 -5.95
CA ARG A 172 0.12 14.11 -6.09
C ARG A 172 1.59 13.81 -5.81
N THR A 173 2.47 14.77 -6.02
CA THR A 173 3.90 14.66 -5.73
C THR A 173 4.31 15.56 -4.58
N THR A 174 3.70 16.74 -4.48
CA THR A 174 4.03 17.81 -3.53
C THR A 174 2.76 18.43 -2.92
N GLY A 175 2.91 19.34 -1.98
CA GLY A 175 1.81 20.09 -1.35
C GLY A 175 1.35 19.50 -0.01
N SER A 176 0.41 20.17 0.63
CA SER A 176 -0.25 19.71 1.86
C SER A 176 -1.00 18.39 1.63
N PRO A 177 -1.26 17.59 2.69
CA PRO A 177 -2.10 16.42 2.57
C PRO A 177 -3.51 16.77 2.05
N ALA A 178 -4.01 15.94 1.13
CA ALA A 178 -5.35 16.08 0.55
C ALA A 178 -5.94 14.71 0.21
N ARG A 179 -7.27 14.64 0.08
CA ARG A 179 -7.95 13.46 -0.46
C ARG A 179 -7.73 13.35 -1.95
N HIS A 180 -7.58 12.13 -2.41
CA HIS A 180 -7.48 11.79 -3.82
C HIS A 180 -8.41 10.65 -4.19
N GLU A 181 -8.78 10.60 -5.48
CA GLU A 181 -9.39 9.42 -6.05
C GLU A 181 -8.31 8.39 -6.42
N PRO A 182 -8.38 7.18 -5.84
CA PRO A 182 -7.51 6.09 -6.24
C PRO A 182 -7.89 5.56 -7.63
N ALA A 183 -7.18 4.58 -8.14
CA ALA A 183 -7.55 3.83 -9.34
C ALA A 183 -8.95 3.21 -9.21
N LYS A 184 -9.68 3.05 -10.31
CA LYS A 184 -11.09 2.59 -10.28
C LYS A 184 -11.23 1.21 -9.66
N LEU A 185 -10.30 0.29 -9.96
CA LEU A 185 -10.30 -1.06 -9.43
C LEU A 185 -10.21 -1.09 -7.89
N CYS A 186 -9.56 -0.09 -7.28
CA CYS A 186 -9.48 0.01 -5.81
C CYS A 186 -10.84 0.10 -5.12
N LYS A 187 -11.89 0.52 -5.84
CA LYS A 187 -13.28 0.61 -5.34
C LYS A 187 -14.14 -0.60 -5.72
N SER A 188 -13.57 -1.59 -6.40
CA SER A 188 -14.29 -2.81 -6.82
C SER A 188 -14.50 -3.73 -5.61
N GLU A 189 -15.76 -3.86 -5.20
CA GLU A 189 -16.14 -4.79 -4.13
C GLU A 189 -15.81 -6.26 -4.48
N PRO A 190 -16.06 -6.76 -5.70
CA PRO A 190 -15.63 -8.10 -6.09
C PRO A 190 -14.12 -8.31 -5.97
N ALA A 191 -13.31 -7.38 -6.47
CA ALA A 191 -11.84 -7.46 -6.37
C ALA A 191 -11.37 -7.41 -4.92
N GLY A 192 -11.97 -6.55 -4.09
CA GLY A 192 -11.67 -6.45 -2.66
C GLY A 192 -11.96 -7.76 -1.92
N LYS A 193 -13.13 -8.37 -2.16
CA LYS A 193 -13.51 -9.67 -1.58
C LYS A 193 -12.57 -10.80 -2.03
N LYS A 194 -12.20 -10.80 -3.30
CA LYS A 194 -11.27 -11.79 -3.87
C LYS A 194 -9.89 -11.70 -3.25
N LEU A 195 -9.34 -10.47 -3.14
CA LEU A 195 -8.06 -10.21 -2.47
C LEU A 195 -8.12 -10.62 -1.00
N TRP A 196 -9.22 -10.31 -0.30
CA TRP A 196 -9.40 -10.68 1.10
C TRP A 196 -9.32 -12.19 1.31
N ALA A 197 -10.16 -12.95 0.59
CA ALA A 197 -10.16 -14.42 0.68
C ALA A 197 -8.81 -15.04 0.29
N PHE A 198 -8.13 -14.47 -0.72
CA PHE A 198 -6.80 -14.89 -1.11
C PHE A 198 -5.77 -14.63 0.00
N SER A 199 -5.85 -13.47 0.66
CA SER A 199 -4.95 -13.10 1.75
C SER A 199 -5.16 -13.97 2.99
N GLU A 200 -6.41 -14.28 3.35
CA GLU A 200 -6.73 -15.22 4.46
C GLU A 200 -6.13 -16.59 4.19
N LYS A 201 -6.30 -17.11 2.96
CA LYS A 201 -5.75 -18.40 2.55
C LYS A 201 -4.23 -18.44 2.69
N LEU A 202 -3.52 -17.44 2.18
CA LEU A 202 -2.06 -17.39 2.23
C LEU A 202 -1.53 -17.16 3.65
N ALA A 203 -2.19 -16.31 4.43
CA ALA A 203 -1.80 -16.05 5.82
C ALA A 203 -2.23 -17.17 6.78
N SER A 204 -2.96 -18.18 6.32
CA SER A 204 -3.51 -19.28 7.13
C SER A 204 -4.27 -18.76 8.36
N LEU A 205 -5.06 -17.69 8.19
CA LEU A 205 -5.88 -17.09 9.24
C LEU A 205 -7.24 -16.67 8.68
N THR A 206 -8.22 -16.51 9.57
CA THR A 206 -9.50 -15.87 9.26
C THR A 206 -9.53 -14.50 9.90
N PHE A 207 -9.79 -13.45 9.11
CA PHE A 207 -9.89 -12.10 9.62
C PHE A 207 -11.36 -11.73 9.83
N VAL A 208 -11.84 -11.97 11.04
CA VAL A 208 -13.22 -11.66 11.45
C VAL A 208 -13.35 -10.17 11.75
N VAL A 209 -14.33 -9.51 11.10
CA VAL A 209 -14.68 -8.09 11.32
C VAL A 209 -16.13 -8.06 11.80
N GLU A 210 -16.30 -8.21 13.11
CA GLU A 210 -17.58 -8.24 13.80
C GLU A 210 -17.58 -7.25 14.98
N LYS A 211 -18.77 -6.85 15.44
CA LYS A 211 -18.95 -5.91 16.55
C LYS A 211 -18.51 -6.49 17.89
#